data_3f638c4bf2d808ac61c64b3c5cb2e864
#
_entry.id   3f638c4bf2d808ac61c64b3c5cb2e864
#
_cell.length_a   1.000
_cell.length_b   1.000
_cell.length_c   1.000
_cell.angle_alpha   90.00
_cell.angle_beta   90.00
_cell.angle_gamma   90.00
#
_symmetry.space_group_name_H-M   'P 1'
#
loop_
_entity.id
_entity.type
_entity.pdbx_description
1 polymer ?
#
loop_
_entity_poly.entity_id
_entity_poly.type
_entity_poly.pdbx_seq_one_letter_code
_entity_poly.pdbx_strand_id
1 'polypeptide(L)'
;MNVKAIAAAVAALCLPLCLPWASSHAADPAAVVRGKYLVTIASCHDCHTPGFFLGKPDMARYLGGSDVGFELPGLGVFYGPNLTPDKATGLGDLSDAQVVAAIQKGARPDGRLLAPIMPYHAFAALTKQDVEAIVAFLRSVPAVQNKVPGPFGPTETPTSFVMKVVPPAAK
;
A
#
# COMPACT_ATOMS: atom_id res chain seq x y z
N MET A 1 -10.18 -82.90 17.26
CA MET A 1 -10.66 -81.54 17.62
C MET A 1 -9.80 -80.56 16.83
N ASN A 2 -10.38 -79.93 15.78
CA ASN A 2 -9.69 -79.05 14.89
C ASN A 2 -9.94 -77.57 15.32
N VAL A 3 -8.89 -76.87 15.64
CA VAL A 3 -8.97 -75.42 15.94
C VAL A 3 -8.38 -74.71 14.70
N LYS A 4 -9.28 -74.08 13.92
CA LYS A 4 -8.88 -73.20 12.78
C LYS A 4 -8.59 -71.82 13.31
N ALA A 5 -7.36 -71.38 13.18
CA ALA A 5 -6.96 -69.99 13.44
C ALA A 5 -7.38 -69.07 12.29
N ILE A 6 -8.16 -68.05 12.58
CA ILE A 6 -8.55 -66.99 11.65
C ILE A 6 -7.52 -65.86 11.80
N ALA A 7 -6.70 -65.64 10.81
CA ALA A 7 -5.81 -64.45 10.73
C ALA A 7 -6.58 -63.30 10.09
N ALA A 8 -6.88 -62.25 10.88
CA ALA A 8 -7.42 -61.00 10.37
C ALA A 8 -6.30 -60.09 9.92
N ALA A 9 -6.21 -59.81 8.63
CA ALA A 9 -5.32 -58.84 8.05
C ALA A 9 -5.90 -57.44 8.16
N VAL A 10 -5.28 -56.59 8.95
CA VAL A 10 -5.63 -55.15 9.04
C VAL A 10 -4.83 -54.42 7.96
N ALA A 11 -5.48 -54.07 6.87
CA ALA A 11 -4.94 -53.19 5.85
C ALA A 11 -5.01 -51.75 6.31
N ALA A 12 -3.87 -51.18 6.74
CA ALA A 12 -3.77 -49.74 7.05
C ALA A 12 -3.78 -48.94 5.74
N LEU A 13 -4.87 -48.21 5.50
CA LEU A 13 -5.04 -47.30 4.39
C LEU A 13 -4.26 -45.98 4.71
N CYS A 14 -3.02 -45.87 4.27
CA CYS A 14 -2.29 -44.60 4.28
C CYS A 14 -2.83 -43.69 3.17
N LEU A 15 -3.78 -42.79 3.48
CA LEU A 15 -4.10 -41.66 2.59
C LEU A 15 -2.97 -40.63 2.65
N PRO A 16 -2.35 -40.28 1.51
CA PRO A 16 -1.43 -39.14 1.50
C PRO A 16 -2.23 -37.85 1.69
N LEU A 17 -2.02 -37.15 2.79
CA LEU A 17 -2.47 -35.78 2.98
C LEU A 17 -1.70 -34.89 1.99
N CYS A 18 -2.27 -34.64 0.83
CA CYS A 18 -1.82 -33.57 -0.06
C CYS A 18 -2.20 -32.22 0.55
N LEU A 19 -1.34 -31.69 1.42
CA LEU A 19 -1.42 -30.30 1.84
C LEU A 19 -1.10 -29.44 0.62
N PRO A 20 -1.98 -28.48 0.23
CA PRO A 20 -1.64 -27.52 -0.79
C PRO A 20 -0.45 -26.70 -0.32
N TRP A 21 0.68 -26.85 -0.96
CA TRP A 21 1.85 -26.00 -0.77
C TRP A 21 1.46 -24.62 -1.30
N ALA A 22 1.10 -23.73 -0.40
CA ALA A 22 0.94 -22.31 -0.74
C ALA A 22 2.31 -21.80 -1.19
N SER A 23 2.52 -21.75 -2.49
CA SER A 23 3.71 -21.14 -3.08
C SER A 23 3.68 -19.65 -2.72
N SER A 24 4.46 -19.27 -1.73
CA SER A 24 4.83 -17.88 -1.50
C SER A 24 5.63 -17.44 -2.72
N HIS A 25 4.97 -16.82 -3.69
CA HIS A 25 5.67 -16.21 -4.82
C HIS A 25 6.41 -14.98 -4.28
N ALA A 26 7.71 -15.11 -4.08
CA ALA A 26 8.57 -13.95 -3.93
C ALA A 26 8.37 -13.07 -5.17
N ALA A 27 8.25 -11.75 -4.97
CA ALA A 27 8.09 -10.83 -6.09
C ALA A 27 9.26 -10.98 -7.07
N ASP A 28 8.95 -10.97 -8.38
CA ASP A 28 9.96 -11.01 -9.43
C ASP A 28 10.98 -9.85 -9.23
N PRO A 29 12.28 -10.13 -9.07
CA PRO A 29 13.29 -9.09 -8.90
C PRO A 29 13.29 -8.03 -10.01
N ALA A 30 12.99 -8.41 -11.26
CA ALA A 30 12.90 -7.47 -12.37
C ALA A 30 11.70 -6.53 -12.22
N ALA A 31 10.56 -7.03 -11.74
CA ALA A 31 9.40 -6.21 -11.44
C ALA A 31 9.69 -5.23 -10.28
N VAL A 32 10.40 -5.67 -9.24
CA VAL A 32 10.79 -4.79 -8.12
C VAL A 32 11.70 -3.66 -8.60
N VAL A 33 12.70 -3.96 -9.45
CA VAL A 33 13.60 -2.93 -10.03
C VAL A 33 12.81 -1.94 -10.90
N ARG A 34 11.91 -2.43 -11.76
CA ARG A 34 11.04 -1.58 -12.59
C ARG A 34 10.13 -0.73 -11.72
N GLY A 35 9.52 -1.31 -10.68
CA GLY A 35 8.65 -0.59 -9.75
C GLY A 35 9.39 0.52 -9.00
N LYS A 36 10.61 0.26 -8.53
CA LYS A 36 11.46 1.28 -7.92
C LYS A 36 11.70 2.47 -8.85
N TYR A 37 12.03 2.21 -10.11
CA TYR A 37 12.20 3.26 -11.11
C TYR A 37 10.92 4.09 -11.26
N LEU A 38 9.76 3.42 -11.42
CA LEU A 38 8.47 4.11 -11.59
C LEU A 38 8.07 4.93 -10.37
N VAL A 39 8.22 4.39 -9.16
CA VAL A 39 7.98 5.12 -7.91
C VAL A 39 8.87 6.36 -7.78
N THR A 40 10.11 6.27 -8.28
CA THR A 40 11.05 7.39 -8.26
C THR A 40 10.62 8.49 -9.24
N ILE A 41 10.36 8.15 -10.52
CA ILE A 41 10.00 9.16 -11.53
C ILE A 41 8.59 9.73 -11.34
N ALA A 42 7.70 8.98 -10.71
CA ALA A 42 6.37 9.45 -10.33
C ALA A 42 6.38 10.25 -9.01
N SER A 43 7.53 10.48 -8.41
CA SER A 43 7.72 11.27 -7.18
C SER A 43 6.84 10.80 -6.01
N CYS A 44 6.56 9.52 -5.91
CA CYS A 44 5.68 9.00 -4.85
C CYS A 44 6.19 9.36 -3.45
N HIS A 45 7.52 9.32 -3.25
CA HIS A 45 8.12 9.58 -1.95
C HIS A 45 8.00 11.04 -1.51
N ASP A 46 7.80 11.99 -2.43
CA ASP A 46 7.66 13.41 -2.09
C ASP A 46 6.44 13.62 -1.18
N CYS A 47 5.32 13.01 -1.54
CA CYS A 47 4.09 13.07 -0.78
C CYS A 47 3.92 11.95 0.26
N HIS A 48 4.80 10.94 0.27
CA HIS A 48 4.64 9.74 1.09
C HIS A 48 5.85 9.43 1.99
N THR A 49 6.79 10.37 2.15
CA THR A 49 7.90 10.25 3.11
C THR A 49 7.89 11.44 4.06
N PRO A 50 7.94 11.22 5.38
CA PRO A 50 7.93 12.32 6.35
C PRO A 50 9.12 13.26 6.13
N GLY A 51 8.94 14.54 6.43
CA GLY A 51 9.98 15.57 6.35
C GLY A 51 10.32 16.04 4.94
N PHE A 52 9.77 15.43 3.87
CA PHE A 52 10.11 15.81 2.49
C PHE A 52 9.82 17.30 2.24
N PHE A 53 8.60 17.76 2.50
CA PHE A 53 8.20 19.15 2.33
C PHE A 53 8.81 20.11 3.35
N LEU A 54 9.46 19.59 4.37
CA LEU A 54 10.23 20.37 5.34
C LEU A 54 11.73 20.45 4.97
N GLY A 55 12.11 19.95 3.78
CA GLY A 55 13.48 19.97 3.27
C GLY A 55 14.43 18.96 3.93
N LYS A 56 13.89 18.05 4.74
CA LYS A 56 14.67 17.01 5.45
C LYS A 56 13.92 15.69 5.44
N PRO A 57 13.88 14.96 4.30
CA PRO A 57 13.17 13.68 4.23
C PRO A 57 13.77 12.65 5.19
N ASP A 58 12.92 12.02 5.96
CA ASP A 58 13.29 10.93 6.86
C ASP A 58 13.36 9.61 6.08
N MET A 59 14.54 9.28 5.59
CA MET A 59 14.77 8.08 4.79
C MET A 59 14.68 6.78 5.60
N ALA A 60 14.72 6.83 6.93
CA ALA A 60 14.44 5.67 7.77
C ALA A 60 12.93 5.30 7.73
N ARG A 61 12.08 6.28 7.40
CA ARG A 61 10.65 6.09 7.17
C ARG A 61 10.26 6.32 5.70
N TYR A 62 11.13 5.93 4.77
CA TYR A 62 10.88 6.04 3.33
C TYR A 62 9.52 5.42 2.94
N LEU A 63 8.68 6.18 2.25
CA LEU A 63 7.30 5.83 1.89
C LEU A 63 6.36 5.55 3.10
N GLY A 64 6.76 5.91 4.30
CA GLY A 64 6.00 5.68 5.54
C GLY A 64 4.87 6.67 5.79
N GLY A 65 4.54 7.53 4.83
CA GLY A 65 3.48 8.55 4.94
C GLY A 65 4.01 9.95 5.21
N SER A 66 3.18 10.97 5.02
CA SER A 66 3.54 12.39 5.15
C SER A 66 3.19 12.95 6.52
N ASP A 67 3.97 13.91 6.99
CA ASP A 67 3.68 14.80 8.11
C ASP A 67 3.16 16.17 7.66
N VAL A 68 3.09 16.41 6.34
CA VAL A 68 2.51 17.61 5.73
C VAL A 68 1.27 17.24 4.93
N GLY A 69 0.12 17.83 5.27
CA GLY A 69 -1.13 17.67 4.55
C GLY A 69 -1.35 18.78 3.53
N PHE A 70 -2.22 18.51 2.58
CA PHE A 70 -2.65 19.48 1.56
C PHE A 70 -4.09 19.90 1.83
N GLU A 71 -4.30 21.20 2.02
CA GLU A 71 -5.65 21.77 2.15
C GLU A 71 -6.26 21.95 0.76
N LEU A 72 -7.37 21.27 0.54
CA LEU A 72 -8.18 21.40 -0.68
C LEU A 72 -9.46 22.17 -0.35
N PRO A 73 -9.68 23.35 -0.95
CA PRO A 73 -10.85 24.17 -0.65
C PRO A 73 -12.16 23.40 -0.74
N GLY A 74 -12.97 23.46 0.31
CA GLY A 74 -14.25 22.77 0.39
C GLY A 74 -14.20 21.26 0.64
N LEU A 75 -13.00 20.63 0.59
CA LEU A 75 -12.84 19.20 0.81
C LEU A 75 -12.16 18.86 2.14
N GLY A 76 -11.23 19.71 2.61
CA GLY A 76 -10.50 19.47 3.84
C GLY A 76 -9.00 19.26 3.64
N VAL A 77 -8.34 18.61 4.60
CA VAL A 77 -6.89 18.39 4.59
C VAL A 77 -6.55 16.91 4.47
N PHE A 78 -5.70 16.58 3.50
CA PHE A 78 -5.31 15.21 3.14
C PHE A 78 -3.81 15.03 3.25
N TYR A 79 -3.39 13.97 3.92
CA TYR A 79 -1.99 13.58 4.06
C TYR A 79 -1.70 12.35 3.21
N GLY A 80 -0.50 12.30 2.60
CA GLY A 80 -0.05 11.12 1.90
C GLY A 80 0.03 9.93 2.86
N PRO A 81 -0.73 8.83 2.64
CA PRO A 81 -0.74 7.69 3.56
C PRO A 81 0.58 6.91 3.52
N ASN A 82 0.77 6.05 4.52
CA ASN A 82 1.84 5.07 4.57
C ASN A 82 1.68 4.04 3.45
N LEU A 83 2.66 3.96 2.54
CA LEU A 83 2.69 3.04 1.40
C LEU A 83 3.53 1.77 1.67
N THR A 84 4.09 1.63 2.87
CA THR A 84 4.85 0.43 3.22
C THR A 84 3.93 -0.77 3.51
N PRO A 85 4.45 -2.01 3.51
CA PRO A 85 3.66 -3.20 3.80
C PRO A 85 3.36 -3.40 5.29
N ASP A 86 3.35 -2.33 6.09
CA ASP A 86 2.89 -2.38 7.47
C ASP A 86 1.38 -2.68 7.52
N LYS A 87 0.98 -3.67 8.31
CA LYS A 87 -0.42 -4.10 8.37
C LYS A 87 -1.31 -3.12 9.12
N ALA A 88 -0.80 -2.50 10.18
CA ALA A 88 -1.60 -1.64 11.05
C ALA A 88 -1.80 -0.24 10.46
N THR A 89 -0.82 0.29 9.73
CA THR A 89 -0.81 1.70 9.32
C THR A 89 -0.55 1.92 7.83
N GLY A 90 -0.17 0.87 7.09
CA GLY A 90 0.20 0.92 5.68
C GLY A 90 -0.69 0.07 4.77
N LEU A 91 -0.07 -0.53 3.76
CA LEU A 91 -0.77 -1.31 2.73
C LEU A 91 -0.82 -2.82 3.03
N GLY A 92 -0.31 -3.26 4.21
CA GLY A 92 -0.09 -4.69 4.49
C GLY A 92 -1.34 -5.56 4.43
N ASP A 93 -2.50 -5.04 4.80
CA ASP A 93 -3.78 -5.76 4.80
C ASP A 93 -4.58 -5.57 3.49
N LEU A 94 -4.10 -4.75 2.56
CA LEU A 94 -4.73 -4.57 1.26
C LEU A 94 -4.24 -5.63 0.27
N SER A 95 -5.13 -6.18 -0.57
CA SER A 95 -4.73 -6.99 -1.71
C SER A 95 -4.04 -6.13 -2.78
N ASP A 96 -3.24 -6.76 -3.65
CA ASP A 96 -2.58 -6.06 -4.76
C ASP A 96 -3.60 -5.40 -5.70
N ALA A 97 -4.72 -6.07 -5.96
CA ALA A 97 -5.81 -5.50 -6.75
C ALA A 97 -6.42 -4.22 -6.13
N GLN A 98 -6.51 -4.15 -4.80
CA GLN A 98 -6.97 -2.95 -4.09
C GLN A 98 -5.94 -1.82 -4.18
N VAL A 99 -4.65 -2.14 -4.09
CA VAL A 99 -3.57 -1.15 -4.26
C VAL A 99 -3.55 -0.63 -5.70
N VAL A 100 -3.68 -1.50 -6.71
CA VAL A 100 -3.82 -1.11 -8.12
C VAL A 100 -5.03 -0.19 -8.33
N ALA A 101 -6.19 -0.54 -7.74
CA ALA A 101 -7.40 0.30 -7.84
C ALA A 101 -7.20 1.69 -7.21
N ALA A 102 -6.50 1.77 -6.08
CA ALA A 102 -6.16 3.04 -5.45
C ALA A 102 -5.22 3.89 -6.34
N ILE A 103 -4.20 3.29 -6.95
CA ILE A 103 -3.25 3.99 -7.82
C ILE A 103 -3.93 4.48 -9.10
N GLN A 104 -4.70 3.63 -9.80
CA GLN A 104 -5.22 3.96 -11.13
C GLN A 104 -6.61 4.59 -11.14
N LYS A 105 -7.42 4.35 -10.09
CA LYS A 105 -8.82 4.80 -10.03
C LYS A 105 -9.11 5.69 -8.83
N GLY A 106 -8.13 5.88 -7.94
CA GLY A 106 -8.36 6.55 -6.66
C GLY A 106 -9.31 5.79 -5.73
N ALA A 107 -9.70 4.56 -6.05
CA ALA A 107 -10.71 3.81 -5.31
C ALA A 107 -10.10 3.12 -4.08
N ARG A 108 -10.68 3.37 -2.91
CA ARG A 108 -10.32 2.72 -1.65
C ARG A 108 -11.29 1.58 -1.32
N PRO A 109 -10.85 0.56 -0.55
CA PRO A 109 -11.73 -0.55 -0.15
C PRO A 109 -12.95 -0.14 0.68
N ASP A 110 -12.86 1.00 1.37
CA ASP A 110 -13.95 1.57 2.18
C ASP A 110 -14.97 2.37 1.34
N GLY A 111 -14.86 2.37 0.02
CA GLY A 111 -15.74 3.05 -0.93
C GLY A 111 -15.42 4.54 -1.13
N ARG A 112 -14.47 5.11 -0.38
CA ARG A 112 -14.03 6.51 -0.60
C ARG A 112 -13.12 6.61 -1.81
N LEU A 113 -13.12 7.78 -2.44
CA LEU A 113 -12.10 8.15 -3.42
C LEU A 113 -10.93 8.87 -2.72
N LEU A 114 -9.74 8.70 -3.28
CA LEU A 114 -8.59 9.49 -2.88
C LEU A 114 -8.80 10.96 -3.24
N ALA A 115 -8.21 11.86 -2.45
CA ALA A 115 -8.24 13.28 -2.77
C ALA A 115 -7.55 13.55 -4.12
N PRO A 116 -8.04 14.52 -4.93
CA PRO A 116 -7.53 14.80 -6.27
C PRO A 116 -6.06 15.23 -6.32
N ILE A 117 -5.47 15.61 -5.18
CA ILE A 117 -4.03 15.89 -5.08
C ILE A 117 -3.19 14.65 -5.37
N MET A 118 -3.69 13.45 -5.10
CA MET A 118 -3.11 12.21 -5.60
C MET A 118 -3.45 12.07 -7.08
N PRO A 119 -2.48 12.07 -8.01
CA PRO A 119 -2.73 12.18 -9.45
C PRO A 119 -3.14 10.85 -10.09
N TYR A 120 -4.11 10.14 -9.48
CA TYR A 120 -4.59 8.84 -9.98
C TYR A 120 -5.16 8.92 -11.39
N HIS A 121 -5.66 10.08 -11.83
CA HIS A 121 -6.09 10.29 -13.21
C HIS A 121 -4.92 10.15 -14.21
N ALA A 122 -3.73 10.64 -13.86
CA ALA A 122 -2.54 10.45 -14.67
C ALA A 122 -2.06 9.00 -14.61
N PHE A 123 -2.12 8.39 -13.42
CA PHE A 123 -1.71 6.99 -13.22
C PHE A 123 -2.67 5.98 -13.85
N ALA A 124 -3.88 6.38 -14.21
CA ALA A 124 -4.79 5.55 -15.02
C ALA A 124 -4.18 5.13 -16.37
N ALA A 125 -3.21 5.90 -16.89
CA ALA A 125 -2.49 5.59 -18.13
C ALA A 125 -1.37 4.54 -17.96
N LEU A 126 -1.01 4.13 -16.73
CA LEU A 126 -0.03 3.09 -16.50
C LEU A 126 -0.49 1.78 -17.14
N THR A 127 0.44 1.08 -17.79
CA THR A 127 0.16 -0.28 -18.25
C THR A 127 -0.08 -1.21 -17.05
N LYS A 128 -0.77 -2.33 -17.29
CA LYS A 128 -0.94 -3.37 -16.26
C LYS A 128 0.41 -3.79 -15.67
N GLN A 129 1.40 -4.01 -16.53
CA GLN A 129 2.75 -4.42 -16.10
C GLN A 129 3.41 -3.36 -15.22
N ASP A 130 3.28 -2.07 -15.54
CA ASP A 130 3.91 -1.00 -14.78
C ASP A 130 3.26 -0.81 -13.41
N VAL A 131 1.93 -0.82 -13.32
CA VAL A 131 1.27 -0.68 -12.02
C VAL A 131 1.53 -1.90 -11.11
N GLU A 132 1.59 -3.11 -11.67
CA GLU A 132 1.95 -4.31 -10.93
C GLU A 132 3.41 -4.28 -10.45
N ALA A 133 4.32 -3.73 -11.26
CA ALA A 133 5.71 -3.49 -10.85
C ALA A 133 5.80 -2.49 -9.69
N ILE A 134 5.02 -1.41 -9.72
CA ILE A 134 4.91 -0.47 -8.58
C ILE A 134 4.48 -1.23 -7.32
N VAL A 135 3.42 -2.04 -7.40
CA VAL A 135 2.93 -2.83 -6.26
C VAL A 135 4.00 -3.78 -5.74
N ALA A 136 4.70 -4.49 -6.64
CA ALA A 136 5.79 -5.39 -6.28
C ALA A 136 6.91 -4.66 -5.50
N PHE A 137 7.27 -3.45 -5.93
CA PHE A 137 8.23 -2.63 -5.19
C PHE A 137 7.70 -2.20 -3.83
N LEU A 138 6.46 -1.70 -3.73
CA LEU A 138 5.85 -1.29 -2.46
C LEU A 138 5.75 -2.45 -1.46
N ARG A 139 5.59 -3.69 -1.93
CA ARG A 139 5.62 -4.89 -1.10
C ARG A 139 7.04 -5.27 -0.64
N SER A 140 8.06 -4.83 -1.36
CA SER A 140 9.46 -5.17 -1.08
C SER A 140 10.16 -4.21 -0.12
N VAL A 141 9.62 -3.00 0.10
CA VAL A 141 10.22 -2.05 1.04
C VAL A 141 10.01 -2.49 2.50
N PRO A 142 10.89 -2.10 3.44
CA PRO A 142 10.68 -2.38 4.85
C PRO A 142 9.35 -1.82 5.37
N ALA A 143 8.64 -2.61 6.19
CA ALA A 143 7.44 -2.14 6.86
C ALA A 143 7.80 -1.04 7.88
N VAL A 144 7.09 0.08 7.82
CA VAL A 144 7.24 1.21 8.73
C VAL A 144 5.93 1.42 9.45
N GLN A 145 5.89 1.25 10.76
CA GLN A 145 4.71 1.59 11.56
C GLN A 145 4.64 3.11 11.73
N ASN A 146 3.74 3.76 10.99
CA ASN A 146 3.52 5.20 11.08
C ASN A 146 2.05 5.52 10.78
N LYS A 147 1.32 5.95 11.81
CA LYS A 147 -0.06 6.40 11.66
C LYS A 147 -0.06 7.86 11.22
N VAL A 148 -0.39 8.08 9.97
CA VAL A 148 -0.51 9.42 9.36
C VAL A 148 -1.74 10.15 9.92
N PRO A 149 -1.69 11.48 10.14
CA PRO A 149 -2.84 12.27 10.55
C PRO A 149 -3.98 12.25 9.52
N GLY A 150 -5.20 12.52 9.98
CA GLY A 150 -6.36 12.74 9.12
C GLY A 150 -6.92 11.52 8.38
N PRO A 151 -7.61 11.74 7.26
CA PRO A 151 -7.97 13.05 6.69
C PRO A 151 -8.85 13.88 7.61
N PHE A 152 -8.78 15.21 7.47
CA PHE A 152 -9.62 16.16 8.21
C PHE A 152 -10.64 16.78 7.26
N GLY A 153 -11.89 16.89 7.69
CA GLY A 153 -12.94 17.57 6.97
C GLY A 153 -12.70 19.09 6.88
N PRO A 154 -13.52 19.83 6.09
CA PRO A 154 -13.29 21.25 5.81
C PRO A 154 -13.42 22.16 7.03
N THR A 155 -14.04 21.68 8.11
CA THR A 155 -14.22 22.44 9.38
C THR A 155 -13.40 21.88 10.54
N GLU A 156 -12.63 20.81 10.31
CA GLU A 156 -11.81 20.17 11.33
C GLU A 156 -10.42 20.81 11.39
N THR A 157 -9.84 20.86 12.59
CA THR A 157 -8.50 21.41 12.81
C THR A 157 -7.44 20.33 12.59
N PRO A 158 -6.53 20.48 11.61
CA PRO A 158 -5.43 19.56 11.42
C PRO A 158 -4.47 19.53 12.61
N THR A 159 -3.89 18.38 12.88
CA THR A 159 -2.97 18.16 14.00
C THR A 159 -1.49 18.15 13.59
N SER A 160 -1.17 18.42 12.32
CA SER A 160 0.20 18.50 11.80
C SER A 160 0.31 19.60 10.75
N PHE A 161 1.48 19.73 10.13
CA PHE A 161 1.73 20.75 9.12
C PHE A 161 0.75 20.68 7.95
N VAL A 162 0.39 21.86 7.40
CA VAL A 162 -0.53 21.99 6.27
C VAL A 162 0.06 22.92 5.22
N MET A 163 0.08 22.46 4.00
CA MET A 163 0.35 23.26 2.81
C MET A 163 -0.98 23.70 2.19
N LYS A 164 -1.14 24.99 1.92
CA LYS A 164 -2.34 25.54 1.30
C LYS A 164 -2.02 26.60 0.26
N VAL A 165 -2.86 26.69 -0.74
CA VAL A 165 -2.82 27.75 -1.72
C VAL A 165 -3.58 28.96 -1.15
N VAL A 166 -2.90 30.10 -1.06
CA VAL A 166 -3.50 31.36 -0.62
C VAL A 166 -3.54 32.34 -1.78
N PRO A 167 -4.59 33.15 -1.93
CA PRO A 167 -4.62 34.21 -2.93
C PRO A 167 -3.55 35.27 -2.61
N PRO A 168 -3.05 36.00 -3.61
CA PRO A 168 -2.16 37.12 -3.38
C PRO A 168 -2.84 38.16 -2.47
N ALA A 169 -2.04 38.85 -1.66
CA ALA A 169 -2.57 39.96 -0.87
C ALA A 169 -3.19 41.01 -1.82
N ALA A 170 -4.39 41.51 -1.44
CA ALA A 170 -4.98 42.63 -2.14
C ALA A 170 -4.04 43.82 -2.07
N LYS A 171 -3.77 44.44 -3.26
CA LYS A 171 -2.98 45.67 -3.35
C LYS A 171 -3.80 46.88 -2.87
#